data_55cb017b025d6d3060154f2ba68fa70f
#
_entry.id   55cb017b025d6d3060154f2ba68fa70f
#
_cell.length_a   1.000
_cell.length_b   1.000
_cell.length_c   1.000
_cell.angle_alpha   90.00
_cell.angle_beta   90.00
_cell.angle_gamma   90.00
#
_symmetry.space_group_name_H-M   'P 1'
#
loop_
_entity.id
_entity.type
_entity.pdbx_description
1 polymer ?
#
loop_
_entity_poly.entity_id
_entity_poly.type
_entity_poly.pdbx_seq_one_letter_code
_entity_poly.pdbx_strand_id
1 'polypeptide(L)'
;MNILSLFPAVPLVMMLGLWLSKSTRQIHTVMVAGSSLLVALAVVLVVQYLGLRGAGETAQMLFTESRVWYAPLNIHYAVGVDGISVAMLLLSAVIVFTGTFASWQMKTDVKAYFLWFCLLSVGVFGFFISVDLFTMFLFYEVALIPMYLLIGVWGSGRKEYAAMKLTLMLMGGSALLLIGILGIYFGAGATTMNIQEIAALNNIPVAQQRIWFPLVFMGFGVLGALFPFHTWSPDGHASAPTAVSMLHAGVLMKLGGYGCFRVAMYLLPDAAQELSWIFIVLTTVSVVYGAFAACVQTDLKYINAYSSVSHCGLVFFAVLMMNTAAGTGAVLQMLSHGLMTALFFALIGMIYGRTHTRDIRQLGGLMKVMPFLAVGYVIAGLANLGLPGLSGFVAEMTIFNGAFMNADTFHRVVTVIACTSIVITAVYILRVVGKILYGTCDNPEHLKLSDATWDERLSVVCLVVAIAGMGLAPLWVSDMIRGSVAEIIAHILS
;
A
#
# COMPACT_ATOMS: atom_id res chain seq x y z
N MET A 1 -24.20 5.58 -14.05
CA MET A 1 -22.81 5.76 -13.58
C MET A 1 -22.39 4.46 -12.93
N ASN A 2 -21.28 3.88 -13.36
CA ASN A 2 -20.78 2.60 -12.81
C ASN A 2 -20.39 2.80 -11.34
N ILE A 3 -20.60 1.78 -10.49
CA ILE A 3 -20.20 1.81 -9.08
C ILE A 3 -18.70 2.15 -8.91
N LEU A 4 -17.84 1.70 -9.84
CA LEU A 4 -16.40 1.95 -9.80
C LEU A 4 -16.05 3.43 -9.96
N SER A 5 -16.75 4.13 -10.86
CA SER A 5 -16.52 5.57 -11.07
C SER A 5 -16.94 6.42 -9.87
N LEU A 6 -17.72 5.87 -8.91
CA LEU A 6 -18.04 6.55 -7.66
C LEU A 6 -16.81 6.70 -6.74
N PHE A 7 -15.84 5.75 -6.79
CA PHE A 7 -14.66 5.80 -5.93
C PHE A 7 -13.80 7.04 -6.14
N PRO A 8 -13.40 7.45 -7.36
CA PRO A 8 -12.74 8.73 -7.57
C PRO A 8 -13.72 9.93 -7.53
N ALA A 9 -15.01 9.73 -7.84
CA ALA A 9 -15.99 10.82 -7.85
C ALA A 9 -16.33 11.32 -6.44
N VAL A 10 -16.44 10.44 -5.44
CA VAL A 10 -16.76 10.85 -4.05
C VAL A 10 -15.69 11.79 -3.49
N PRO A 11 -14.38 11.50 -3.55
CA PRO A 11 -13.37 12.46 -3.11
C PRO A 11 -13.38 13.78 -3.89
N LEU A 12 -13.72 13.79 -5.20
CA LEU A 12 -13.89 15.03 -5.97
C LEU A 12 -15.10 15.85 -5.44
N VAL A 13 -16.22 15.20 -5.12
CA VAL A 13 -17.36 15.86 -4.49
C VAL A 13 -17.02 16.35 -3.08
N MET A 14 -16.23 15.58 -2.31
CA MET A 14 -15.70 16.04 -1.03
C MET A 14 -14.87 17.32 -1.20
N MET A 15 -14.02 17.41 -2.23
CA MET A 15 -13.22 18.62 -2.50
C MET A 15 -14.12 19.83 -2.77
N LEU A 16 -15.20 19.67 -3.54
CA LEU A 16 -16.19 20.75 -3.74
C LEU A 16 -16.87 21.14 -2.41
N GLY A 17 -17.27 20.17 -1.60
CA GLY A 17 -17.83 20.40 -0.27
C GLY A 17 -16.85 21.13 0.66
N LEU A 18 -15.58 20.77 0.65
CA LEU A 18 -14.51 21.42 1.40
C LEU A 18 -14.30 22.86 0.91
N TRP A 19 -14.31 23.07 -0.39
CA TRP A 19 -14.15 24.42 -0.96
C TRP A 19 -15.25 25.38 -0.49
N LEU A 20 -16.49 24.89 -0.38
CA LEU A 20 -17.65 25.66 0.11
C LEU A 20 -17.67 25.78 1.64
N SER A 21 -16.95 24.95 2.38
CA SER A 21 -16.93 24.95 3.84
C SER A 21 -16.25 26.21 4.40
N LYS A 22 -16.88 26.80 5.44
CA LYS A 22 -16.41 28.03 6.11
C LYS A 22 -15.89 27.79 7.54
N SER A 23 -16.18 26.63 8.12
CA SER A 23 -15.79 26.29 9.49
C SER A 23 -15.14 24.89 9.57
N THR A 24 -14.28 24.69 10.57
CA THR A 24 -13.63 23.38 10.84
C THR A 24 -14.67 22.28 11.05
N ARG A 25 -15.81 22.59 11.70
CA ARG A 25 -16.89 21.62 11.90
C ARG A 25 -17.47 21.14 10.56
N GLN A 26 -17.69 22.05 9.59
CA GLN A 26 -18.19 21.69 8.25
C GLN A 26 -17.14 20.84 7.51
N ILE A 27 -15.86 21.19 7.61
CA ILE A 27 -14.75 20.42 7.02
C ILE A 27 -14.77 18.99 7.56
N HIS A 28 -14.82 18.81 8.87
CA HIS A 28 -14.90 17.48 9.49
C HIS A 28 -16.17 16.72 9.06
N THR A 29 -17.32 17.39 8.99
CA THR A 29 -18.57 16.75 8.53
C THR A 29 -18.43 16.22 7.10
N VAL A 30 -17.90 17.03 6.18
CA VAL A 30 -17.66 16.59 4.78
C VAL A 30 -16.72 15.40 4.73
N MET A 31 -15.62 15.46 5.48
CA MET A 31 -14.61 14.39 5.50
C MET A 31 -15.19 13.08 6.07
N VAL A 32 -15.91 13.14 7.18
CA VAL A 32 -16.53 11.95 7.80
C VAL A 32 -17.61 11.37 6.89
N ALA A 33 -18.51 12.21 6.37
CA ALA A 33 -19.57 11.73 5.49
C ALA A 33 -19.01 11.07 4.21
N GLY A 34 -18.05 11.72 3.55
CA GLY A 34 -17.46 11.21 2.32
C GLY A 34 -16.62 9.96 2.54
N SER A 35 -15.77 9.93 3.57
CA SER A 35 -14.96 8.74 3.86
C SER A 35 -15.82 7.56 4.34
N SER A 36 -16.88 7.80 5.10
CA SER A 36 -17.84 6.75 5.46
C SER A 36 -18.60 6.22 4.24
N LEU A 37 -18.96 7.08 3.30
CA LEU A 37 -19.56 6.67 2.03
C LEU A 37 -18.59 5.80 1.21
N LEU A 38 -17.30 6.12 1.17
CA LEU A 38 -16.29 5.30 0.49
C LEU A 38 -16.19 3.90 1.11
N VAL A 39 -16.21 3.80 2.45
CA VAL A 39 -16.22 2.50 3.13
C VAL A 39 -17.48 1.73 2.80
N ALA A 40 -18.64 2.37 2.83
CA ALA A 40 -19.92 1.73 2.49
C ALA A 40 -19.91 1.23 1.02
N LEU A 41 -19.42 2.04 0.08
CA LEU A 41 -19.26 1.63 -1.33
C LEU A 41 -18.31 0.43 -1.47
N ALA A 42 -17.20 0.42 -0.74
CA ALA A 42 -16.25 -0.68 -0.78
C ALA A 42 -16.87 -1.98 -0.24
N VAL A 43 -17.60 -1.92 0.86
CA VAL A 43 -18.34 -3.08 1.41
C VAL A 43 -19.41 -3.56 0.42
N VAL A 44 -20.21 -2.67 -0.17
CA VAL A 44 -21.19 -3.02 -1.20
C VAL A 44 -20.52 -3.68 -2.38
N LEU A 45 -19.38 -3.15 -2.85
CA LEU A 45 -18.62 -3.75 -3.96
C LEU A 45 -18.12 -5.16 -3.62
N VAL A 46 -17.58 -5.38 -2.41
CA VAL A 46 -17.16 -6.72 -1.95
C VAL A 46 -18.33 -7.70 -1.97
N VAL A 47 -19.49 -7.30 -1.39
CA VAL A 47 -20.67 -8.16 -1.34
C VAL A 47 -21.19 -8.49 -2.74
N GLN A 48 -21.26 -7.51 -3.63
CA GLN A 48 -21.68 -7.72 -5.03
C GLN A 48 -20.70 -8.60 -5.79
N TYR A 49 -19.39 -8.36 -5.62
CA TYR A 49 -18.33 -9.16 -6.25
C TYR A 49 -18.42 -10.63 -5.82
N LEU A 50 -18.48 -10.89 -4.52
CA LEU A 50 -18.61 -12.25 -3.97
C LEU A 50 -19.94 -12.91 -4.41
N GLY A 51 -21.02 -12.15 -4.47
CA GLY A 51 -22.32 -12.63 -4.95
C GLY A 51 -22.28 -13.08 -6.41
N LEU A 52 -21.67 -12.28 -7.30
CA LEU A 52 -21.51 -12.62 -8.72
C LEU A 52 -20.60 -13.85 -8.91
N ARG A 53 -19.47 -13.91 -8.19
CA ARG A 53 -18.58 -15.09 -8.23
C ARG A 53 -19.28 -16.34 -7.70
N GLY A 54 -20.05 -16.21 -6.62
CA GLY A 54 -20.87 -17.31 -6.09
C GLY A 54 -21.99 -17.76 -7.01
N ALA A 55 -22.50 -16.88 -7.87
CA ALA A 55 -23.47 -17.21 -8.92
C ALA A 55 -22.83 -17.85 -10.17
N GLY A 56 -21.50 -18.04 -10.20
CA GLY A 56 -20.80 -18.69 -11.31
C GLY A 56 -20.31 -17.74 -12.40
N GLU A 57 -20.27 -16.42 -12.15
CA GLU A 57 -19.70 -15.47 -13.11
C GLU A 57 -18.18 -15.67 -13.22
N THR A 58 -17.70 -15.96 -14.44
CA THR A 58 -16.28 -16.30 -14.71
C THR A 58 -15.51 -15.19 -15.43
N ALA A 59 -16.16 -14.08 -15.79
CA ALA A 59 -15.47 -12.96 -16.45
C ALA A 59 -14.26 -12.49 -15.64
N GLN A 60 -13.13 -12.28 -16.28
CA GLN A 60 -11.88 -11.89 -15.61
C GLN A 60 -12.03 -10.56 -14.88
N MET A 61 -12.65 -9.56 -15.52
CA MET A 61 -13.01 -8.26 -14.93
C MET A 61 -14.51 -8.10 -14.82
N LEU A 62 -14.98 -7.61 -13.67
CA LEU A 62 -16.38 -7.30 -13.41
C LEU A 62 -16.60 -5.79 -13.37
N PHE A 63 -17.85 -5.37 -13.52
CA PHE A 63 -18.27 -3.96 -13.53
C PHE A 63 -17.54 -3.11 -14.57
N THR A 64 -17.22 -3.68 -15.72
CA THR A 64 -16.46 -3.04 -16.78
C THR A 64 -17.26 -1.91 -17.45
N GLU A 65 -16.63 -0.77 -17.67
CA GLU A 65 -17.12 0.33 -18.48
C GLU A 65 -15.92 0.95 -19.21
N SER A 66 -16.10 1.25 -20.50
CA SER A 66 -15.06 1.90 -21.31
C SER A 66 -15.64 3.07 -22.09
N ARG A 67 -14.96 4.22 -22.03
CA ARG A 67 -15.31 5.42 -22.80
C ARG A 67 -14.05 5.98 -23.44
N VAL A 68 -14.09 6.26 -24.72
CA VAL A 68 -12.98 6.91 -25.44
C VAL A 68 -12.69 8.26 -24.81
N TRP A 69 -11.46 8.46 -24.36
CA TRP A 69 -10.97 9.74 -23.86
C TRP A 69 -10.09 10.46 -24.89
N TYR A 70 -9.13 9.76 -25.51
CA TYR A 70 -8.25 10.31 -26.53
C TYR A 70 -8.04 9.33 -27.70
N ALA A 71 -8.86 9.46 -28.73
CA ALA A 71 -8.90 8.55 -29.87
C ALA A 71 -7.57 8.39 -30.65
N PRO A 72 -6.70 9.44 -30.83
CA PRO A 72 -5.47 9.28 -31.61
C PRO A 72 -4.46 8.29 -31.03
N LEU A 73 -4.49 8.02 -29.73
CA LEU A 73 -3.64 7.02 -29.06
C LEU A 73 -4.46 5.85 -28.47
N ASN A 74 -5.72 5.71 -28.85
CA ASN A 74 -6.64 4.70 -28.31
C ASN A 74 -6.69 4.66 -26.78
N ILE A 75 -6.63 5.83 -26.15
CA ILE A 75 -6.70 5.96 -24.69
C ILE A 75 -8.17 6.04 -24.30
N HIS A 76 -8.54 5.14 -23.37
CA HIS A 76 -9.89 5.04 -22.85
C HIS A 76 -9.91 5.30 -21.34
N TYR A 77 -10.93 6.00 -20.85
CA TYR A 77 -11.34 5.86 -19.49
C TYR A 77 -12.02 4.50 -19.37
N ALA A 78 -11.24 3.48 -19.09
CA ALA A 78 -11.70 2.11 -18.95
C ALA A 78 -11.52 1.66 -17.52
N VAL A 79 -12.59 1.19 -16.91
CA VAL A 79 -12.64 0.72 -15.53
C VAL A 79 -13.14 -0.71 -15.45
N GLY A 80 -12.62 -1.45 -14.48
CA GLY A 80 -12.98 -2.83 -14.20
C GLY A 80 -12.30 -3.30 -12.93
N VAL A 81 -12.84 -4.30 -12.26
CA VAL A 81 -12.22 -4.87 -11.07
C VAL A 81 -12.26 -6.38 -11.08
N ASP A 82 -11.24 -6.95 -10.49
CA ASP A 82 -11.13 -8.34 -10.09
C ASP A 82 -10.98 -8.45 -8.57
N GLY A 83 -10.75 -9.64 -8.05
CA GLY A 83 -10.59 -9.84 -6.61
C GLY A 83 -9.43 -9.06 -5.99
N ILE A 84 -8.34 -8.83 -6.74
CA ILE A 84 -7.18 -8.05 -6.28
C ILE A 84 -7.57 -6.58 -6.15
N SER A 85 -8.19 -6.01 -7.18
CA SER A 85 -8.62 -4.61 -7.21
C SER A 85 -9.66 -4.32 -6.12
N VAL A 86 -10.65 -5.22 -5.93
CA VAL A 86 -11.67 -5.10 -4.88
C VAL A 86 -11.02 -5.06 -3.49
N ALA A 87 -10.05 -5.94 -3.25
CA ALA A 87 -9.31 -5.95 -1.99
C ALA A 87 -8.53 -4.64 -1.75
N MET A 88 -7.88 -4.10 -2.78
CA MET A 88 -7.15 -2.82 -2.68
C MET A 88 -8.08 -1.62 -2.50
N LEU A 89 -9.26 -1.61 -3.12
CA LEU A 89 -10.27 -0.57 -2.91
C LEU A 89 -10.81 -0.58 -1.47
N LEU A 90 -11.08 -1.76 -0.91
CA LEU A 90 -11.50 -1.90 0.48
C LEU A 90 -10.41 -1.38 1.44
N LEU A 91 -9.16 -1.78 1.24
CA LEU A 91 -8.02 -1.27 2.02
C LEU A 91 -7.93 0.25 1.96
N SER A 92 -8.02 0.80 0.76
CA SER A 92 -7.91 2.25 0.53
C SER A 92 -9.03 3.02 1.23
N ALA A 93 -10.27 2.52 1.15
CA ALA A 93 -11.42 3.14 1.83
C ALA A 93 -11.27 3.15 3.35
N VAL A 94 -10.84 2.03 3.94
CA VAL A 94 -10.59 1.93 5.40
C VAL A 94 -9.49 2.88 5.83
N ILE A 95 -8.40 3.00 5.07
CA ILE A 95 -7.27 3.88 5.42
C ILE A 95 -7.64 5.36 5.23
N VAL A 96 -8.39 5.74 4.20
CA VAL A 96 -8.89 7.11 4.04
C VAL A 96 -9.83 7.48 5.19
N PHE A 97 -10.71 6.58 5.60
CA PHE A 97 -11.60 6.78 6.75
C PHE A 97 -10.81 6.96 8.05
N THR A 98 -9.94 6.03 8.38
CA THR A 98 -9.14 6.09 9.62
C THR A 98 -8.15 7.26 9.61
N GLY A 99 -7.61 7.61 8.46
CA GLY A 99 -6.76 8.79 8.26
C GLY A 99 -7.50 10.12 8.48
N THR A 100 -8.79 10.18 8.17
CA THR A 100 -9.63 11.34 8.48
C THR A 100 -9.67 11.60 9.99
N PHE A 101 -9.87 10.56 10.79
CA PHE A 101 -9.86 10.67 12.25
C PHE A 101 -8.46 10.90 12.84
N ALA A 102 -7.42 10.30 12.26
CA ALA A 102 -6.03 10.55 12.67
C ALA A 102 -5.57 12.00 12.40
N SER A 103 -6.27 12.73 11.52
CA SER A 103 -6.03 14.17 11.24
C SER A 103 -7.02 15.10 11.95
N TRP A 104 -7.85 14.59 12.87
CA TRP A 104 -8.92 15.38 13.51
C TRP A 104 -8.41 16.61 14.24
N GLN A 105 -7.25 16.51 14.86
CA GLN A 105 -6.63 17.55 15.66
C GLN A 105 -5.71 18.51 14.86
N MET A 106 -5.72 18.40 13.52
CA MET A 106 -4.97 19.32 12.67
C MET A 106 -5.44 20.78 12.87
N LYS A 107 -4.49 21.69 13.05
CA LYS A 107 -4.80 23.11 13.36
C LYS A 107 -4.42 24.06 12.23
N THR A 108 -3.41 23.72 11.43
CA THR A 108 -2.85 24.62 10.43
C THR A 108 -3.46 24.32 9.07
N ASP A 109 -4.08 25.32 8.45
CA ASP A 109 -4.65 25.26 7.09
C ASP A 109 -5.43 23.98 6.80
N VAL A 110 -6.33 23.62 7.73
CA VAL A 110 -7.09 22.36 7.75
C VAL A 110 -7.81 22.11 6.42
N LYS A 111 -8.39 23.17 5.82
CA LYS A 111 -9.10 23.10 4.55
C LYS A 111 -8.19 22.68 3.40
N ALA A 112 -7.05 23.34 3.25
CA ALA A 112 -6.08 23.03 2.20
C ALA A 112 -5.49 21.63 2.38
N TYR A 113 -5.19 21.23 3.64
CA TYR A 113 -4.74 19.88 3.97
C TYR A 113 -5.70 18.81 3.47
N PHE A 114 -6.98 18.91 3.81
CA PHE A 114 -7.97 17.90 3.39
C PHE A 114 -8.30 17.95 1.89
N LEU A 115 -8.17 19.11 1.23
CA LEU A 115 -8.28 19.18 -0.23
C LEU A 115 -7.19 18.33 -0.90
N TRP A 116 -5.92 18.46 -0.49
CA TRP A 116 -4.83 17.65 -1.03
C TRP A 116 -4.96 16.18 -0.63
N PHE A 117 -5.44 15.89 0.57
CA PHE A 117 -5.70 14.53 1.02
C PHE A 117 -6.80 13.85 0.18
N CYS A 118 -7.86 14.57 -0.18
CA CYS A 118 -8.89 14.07 -1.10
C CYS A 118 -8.35 13.85 -2.51
N LEU A 119 -7.52 14.78 -3.04
CA LEU A 119 -6.91 14.61 -4.37
C LEU A 119 -5.97 13.39 -4.41
N LEU A 120 -5.21 13.16 -3.35
CA LEU A 120 -4.41 11.95 -3.21
C LEU A 120 -5.29 10.69 -3.27
N SER A 121 -6.44 10.72 -2.61
CA SER A 121 -7.41 9.61 -2.62
C SER A 121 -8.01 9.38 -4.01
N VAL A 122 -8.28 10.44 -4.80
CA VAL A 122 -8.71 10.33 -6.21
C VAL A 122 -7.71 9.52 -7.02
N GLY A 123 -6.42 9.85 -6.91
CA GLY A 123 -5.35 9.15 -7.62
C GLY A 123 -5.28 7.67 -7.25
N VAL A 124 -5.34 7.37 -5.96
CA VAL A 124 -5.29 5.99 -5.45
C VAL A 124 -6.48 5.15 -5.92
N PHE A 125 -7.70 5.63 -5.75
CA PHE A 125 -8.90 4.91 -6.19
C PHE A 125 -8.94 4.75 -7.70
N GLY A 126 -8.62 5.83 -8.44
CA GLY A 126 -8.56 5.80 -9.89
C GLY A 126 -7.56 4.78 -10.44
N PHE A 127 -6.41 4.64 -9.79
CA PHE A 127 -5.40 3.65 -10.17
C PHE A 127 -5.92 2.21 -10.08
N PHE A 128 -6.54 1.83 -8.95
CA PHE A 128 -7.00 0.45 -8.74
C PHE A 128 -8.20 0.04 -9.58
N ILE A 129 -9.00 0.99 -10.07
CA ILE A 129 -10.12 0.68 -10.97
C ILE A 129 -9.75 0.70 -12.45
N SER A 130 -8.59 1.27 -12.81
CA SER A 130 -8.18 1.45 -14.20
C SER A 130 -7.74 0.12 -14.82
N VAL A 131 -8.28 -0.17 -16.00
CA VAL A 131 -7.85 -1.29 -16.87
C VAL A 131 -7.20 -0.81 -18.17
N ASP A 132 -6.99 0.50 -18.32
CA ASP A 132 -6.24 1.15 -19.40
C ASP A 132 -4.90 1.64 -18.84
N LEU A 133 -3.80 1.33 -19.53
CA LEU A 133 -2.44 1.61 -19.08
C LEU A 133 -2.18 3.11 -18.87
N PHE A 134 -2.64 3.94 -19.80
CA PHE A 134 -2.40 5.37 -19.71
C PHE A 134 -3.25 6.02 -18.62
N THR A 135 -4.50 5.62 -18.49
CA THR A 135 -5.39 6.10 -17.43
C THR A 135 -4.88 5.67 -16.04
N MET A 136 -4.36 4.45 -15.91
CA MET A 136 -3.70 3.98 -14.70
C MET A 136 -2.49 4.85 -14.36
N PHE A 137 -1.63 5.12 -15.35
CA PHE A 137 -0.46 6.01 -15.19
C PHE A 137 -0.88 7.44 -14.79
N LEU A 138 -1.92 7.99 -15.42
CA LEU A 138 -2.45 9.31 -15.07
C LEU A 138 -2.88 9.40 -13.61
N PHE A 139 -3.61 8.41 -13.10
CA PHE A 139 -4.03 8.39 -11.70
C PHE A 139 -2.84 8.23 -10.73
N TYR A 140 -1.79 7.52 -11.14
CA TYR A 140 -0.54 7.50 -10.39
C TYR A 140 0.07 8.90 -10.27
N GLU A 141 0.18 9.64 -11.36
CA GLU A 141 0.69 11.01 -11.35
C GLU A 141 -0.19 11.97 -10.54
N VAL A 142 -1.52 11.81 -10.61
CA VAL A 142 -2.47 12.58 -9.78
C VAL A 142 -2.22 12.34 -8.28
N ALA A 143 -1.81 11.13 -7.88
CA ALA A 143 -1.48 10.84 -6.48
C ALA A 143 -0.14 11.44 -6.04
N LEU A 144 0.81 11.62 -6.96
CA LEU A 144 2.15 12.10 -6.64
C LEU A 144 2.18 13.59 -6.23
N ILE A 145 1.46 14.44 -6.95
CA ILE A 145 1.44 15.89 -6.70
C ILE A 145 1.01 16.25 -5.27
N PRO A 146 -0.11 15.71 -4.75
CA PRO A 146 -0.51 15.98 -3.37
C PRO A 146 0.53 15.56 -2.33
N MET A 147 1.27 14.48 -2.57
CA MET A 147 2.29 13.99 -1.65
C MET A 147 3.39 15.01 -1.41
N TYR A 148 3.87 15.66 -2.49
CA TYR A 148 4.87 16.73 -2.38
C TYR A 148 4.39 17.86 -1.46
N LEU A 149 3.16 18.32 -1.68
CA LEU A 149 2.58 19.44 -0.92
C LEU A 149 2.25 19.05 0.51
N LEU A 150 1.64 17.89 0.73
CA LEU A 150 1.28 17.41 2.06
C LEU A 150 2.52 17.23 2.96
N ILE A 151 3.63 16.75 2.43
CA ILE A 151 4.88 16.62 3.17
C ILE A 151 5.58 17.97 3.31
N GLY A 152 5.71 18.74 2.23
CA GLY A 152 6.45 20.00 2.23
C GLY A 152 5.83 21.09 3.10
N VAL A 153 4.49 21.17 3.16
CA VAL A 153 3.78 22.20 3.92
C VAL A 153 3.51 21.76 5.35
N TRP A 154 2.84 20.60 5.55
CA TRP A 154 2.39 20.12 6.86
C TRP A 154 3.31 19.09 7.53
N GLY A 155 4.39 18.72 6.89
CA GLY A 155 5.38 17.80 7.43
C GLY A 155 6.20 18.39 8.60
N SER A 156 7.06 17.54 9.16
CA SER A 156 7.94 17.87 10.27
C SER A 156 9.41 17.54 9.99
N GLY A 157 10.33 18.12 10.74
CA GLY A 157 11.77 17.90 10.57
C GLY A 157 12.28 18.44 9.22
N ARG A 158 13.07 17.65 8.48
CA ARG A 158 13.61 18.02 7.17
C ARG A 158 12.58 17.84 6.04
N LYS A 159 11.38 18.39 6.22
CA LYS A 159 10.22 18.17 5.37
C LYS A 159 10.42 18.56 3.90
N GLU A 160 11.13 19.68 3.64
CA GLU A 160 11.40 20.16 2.28
C GLU A 160 12.33 19.20 1.53
N TYR A 161 13.40 18.76 2.19
CA TYR A 161 14.30 17.75 1.63
C TYR A 161 13.57 16.42 1.37
N ALA A 162 12.76 15.96 2.33
CA ALA A 162 12.03 14.72 2.20
C ALA A 162 10.99 14.77 1.07
N ALA A 163 10.23 15.87 0.96
CA ALA A 163 9.27 16.09 -0.11
C ALA A 163 9.95 16.11 -1.49
N MET A 164 11.06 16.86 -1.63
CA MET A 164 11.82 16.94 -2.87
C MET A 164 12.40 15.58 -3.27
N LYS A 165 13.05 14.88 -2.34
CA LYS A 165 13.65 13.56 -2.57
C LYS A 165 12.61 12.52 -3.00
N LEU A 166 11.47 12.47 -2.30
CA LEU A 166 10.35 11.61 -2.64
C LEU A 166 9.87 11.89 -4.07
N THR A 167 9.59 13.16 -4.37
CA THR A 167 9.04 13.55 -5.67
C THR A 167 10.00 13.23 -6.80
N LEU A 168 11.28 13.59 -6.68
CA LEU A 168 12.28 13.33 -7.73
C LEU A 168 12.48 11.82 -7.96
N MET A 169 12.52 11.02 -6.89
CA MET A 169 12.65 9.56 -7.03
C MET A 169 11.42 8.94 -7.68
N LEU A 170 10.20 9.33 -7.27
CA LEU A 170 8.97 8.82 -7.86
C LEU A 170 8.78 9.30 -9.30
N MET A 171 9.11 10.54 -9.62
CA MET A 171 9.11 11.03 -11.01
C MET A 171 10.13 10.29 -11.88
N GLY A 172 11.31 9.96 -11.35
CA GLY A 172 12.27 9.11 -12.06
C GLY A 172 11.70 7.72 -12.35
N GLY A 173 11.00 7.13 -11.38
CA GLY A 173 10.28 5.86 -11.55
C GLY A 173 9.15 5.96 -12.57
N SER A 174 8.35 7.05 -12.52
CA SER A 174 7.25 7.26 -13.45
C SER A 174 7.73 7.51 -14.89
N ALA A 175 8.89 8.14 -15.07
CA ALA A 175 9.48 8.29 -16.39
C ALA A 175 9.86 6.93 -17.01
N LEU A 176 10.46 6.02 -16.21
CA LEU A 176 10.73 4.64 -16.65
C LEU A 176 9.44 3.91 -16.99
N LEU A 177 8.41 4.09 -16.16
CA LEU A 177 7.09 3.48 -16.37
C LEU A 177 6.44 3.98 -17.66
N LEU A 178 6.45 5.31 -17.92
CA LEU A 178 5.88 5.89 -19.14
C LEU A 178 6.56 5.36 -20.40
N ILE A 179 7.91 5.29 -20.39
CA ILE A 179 8.67 4.72 -21.51
C ILE A 179 8.27 3.25 -21.74
N GLY A 180 8.16 2.48 -20.66
CA GLY A 180 7.75 1.08 -20.71
C GLY A 180 6.31 0.90 -21.22
N ILE A 181 5.36 1.72 -20.76
CA ILE A 181 3.96 1.72 -21.24
C ILE A 181 3.88 2.02 -22.74
N LEU A 182 4.58 3.04 -23.21
CA LEU A 182 4.65 3.35 -24.64
C LEU A 182 5.31 2.21 -25.42
N GLY A 183 6.36 1.60 -24.87
CA GLY A 183 7.01 0.44 -25.46
C GLY A 183 6.06 -0.77 -25.58
N ILE A 184 5.25 -1.04 -24.56
CA ILE A 184 4.21 -2.07 -24.59
C ILE A 184 3.16 -1.72 -25.67
N TYR A 185 2.65 -0.49 -25.68
CA TYR A 185 1.64 -0.06 -26.64
C TYR A 185 2.10 -0.23 -28.09
N PHE A 186 3.28 0.28 -28.44
CA PHE A 186 3.81 0.13 -29.79
C PHE A 186 4.22 -1.31 -30.11
N GLY A 187 4.75 -2.04 -29.13
CA GLY A 187 5.11 -3.45 -29.29
C GLY A 187 3.89 -4.35 -29.54
N ALA A 188 2.74 -4.02 -28.96
CA ALA A 188 1.47 -4.70 -29.19
C ALA A 188 0.75 -4.27 -30.49
N GLY A 189 1.37 -3.45 -31.33
CA GLY A 189 0.81 -3.01 -32.61
C GLY A 189 0.01 -1.70 -32.55
N ALA A 190 0.10 -0.94 -31.46
CA ALA A 190 -0.51 0.38 -31.25
C ALA A 190 -2.05 0.41 -31.45
N THR A 191 -2.74 -0.67 -31.11
CA THR A 191 -4.18 -0.82 -31.33
C THR A 191 -5.01 -0.49 -30.08
N THR A 192 -4.47 -0.75 -28.90
CA THR A 192 -5.20 -0.57 -27.63
C THR A 192 -4.24 -0.30 -26.46
N MET A 193 -4.72 0.45 -25.47
CA MET A 193 -4.07 0.62 -24.15
C MET A 193 -4.72 -0.26 -23.07
N ASN A 194 -5.75 -1.04 -23.43
CA ASN A 194 -6.44 -1.90 -22.48
C ASN A 194 -5.58 -3.09 -22.11
N ILE A 195 -5.33 -3.27 -20.81
CA ILE A 195 -4.47 -4.33 -20.25
C ILE A 195 -4.96 -5.72 -20.67
N GLN A 196 -6.28 -5.97 -20.64
CA GLN A 196 -6.85 -7.29 -20.97
C GLN A 196 -6.71 -7.61 -22.45
N GLU A 197 -6.92 -6.61 -23.32
CA GLU A 197 -6.80 -6.76 -24.76
C GLU A 197 -5.34 -6.99 -25.16
N ILE A 198 -4.40 -6.25 -24.58
CA ILE A 198 -2.96 -6.44 -24.84
C ILE A 198 -2.52 -7.84 -24.40
N ALA A 199 -2.95 -8.29 -23.22
CA ALA A 199 -2.64 -9.62 -22.74
C ALA A 199 -3.25 -10.72 -23.67
N ALA A 200 -4.48 -10.52 -24.13
CA ALA A 200 -5.12 -11.46 -25.06
C ALA A 200 -4.43 -11.52 -26.44
N LEU A 201 -3.88 -10.41 -26.91
CA LEU A 201 -3.10 -10.38 -28.15
C LEU A 201 -1.80 -11.20 -28.03
N ASN A 202 -1.13 -11.13 -26.90
CA ASN A 202 0.14 -11.79 -26.57
C ASN A 202 1.16 -11.78 -27.73
N ASN A 203 1.27 -10.64 -28.42
CA ASN A 203 2.00 -10.48 -29.67
C ASN A 203 3.29 -9.67 -29.55
N ILE A 204 3.68 -9.24 -28.34
CA ILE A 204 4.90 -8.46 -28.10
C ILE A 204 6.12 -9.38 -28.26
N PRO A 205 7.02 -9.10 -29.21
CA PRO A 205 8.20 -9.94 -29.41
C PRO A 205 9.08 -10.04 -28.16
N VAL A 206 9.58 -11.23 -27.86
CA VAL A 206 10.42 -11.50 -26.66
C VAL A 206 11.61 -10.54 -26.56
N ALA A 207 12.24 -10.18 -27.69
CA ALA A 207 13.33 -9.21 -27.70
C ALA A 207 12.91 -7.82 -27.18
N GLN A 208 11.66 -7.40 -27.44
CA GLN A 208 11.09 -6.15 -26.92
C GLN A 208 10.67 -6.33 -25.47
N GLN A 209 10.07 -7.46 -25.08
CA GLN A 209 9.73 -7.74 -23.70
C GLN A 209 10.96 -7.64 -22.78
N ARG A 210 12.14 -8.12 -23.20
CA ARG A 210 13.41 -8.01 -22.46
C ARG A 210 13.84 -6.56 -22.19
N ILE A 211 13.40 -5.61 -23.01
CA ILE A 211 13.69 -4.18 -22.82
C ILE A 211 12.64 -3.55 -21.90
N TRP A 212 11.36 -3.81 -22.17
CA TRP A 212 10.28 -3.11 -21.47
C TRP A 212 10.01 -3.67 -20.08
N PHE A 213 10.20 -4.97 -19.84
CA PHE A 213 9.95 -5.60 -18.55
C PHE A 213 10.80 -4.97 -17.41
N PRO A 214 12.14 -4.84 -17.54
CA PRO A 214 12.93 -4.18 -16.51
C PRO A 214 12.52 -2.74 -16.25
N LEU A 215 12.15 -1.97 -17.29
CA LEU A 215 11.75 -0.58 -17.15
C LEU A 215 10.43 -0.45 -16.38
N VAL A 216 9.42 -1.25 -16.76
CA VAL A 216 8.11 -1.24 -16.09
C VAL A 216 8.22 -1.78 -14.66
N PHE A 217 8.93 -2.90 -14.48
CA PHE A 217 9.12 -3.51 -13.16
C PHE A 217 9.86 -2.58 -12.21
N MET A 218 10.94 -1.92 -12.67
CA MET A 218 11.66 -0.94 -11.87
C MET A 218 10.86 0.34 -11.63
N GLY A 219 10.10 0.82 -12.61
CA GLY A 219 9.23 1.99 -12.45
C GLY A 219 8.23 1.79 -11.31
N PHE A 220 7.54 0.67 -11.28
CA PHE A 220 6.67 0.28 -10.16
C PHE A 220 7.45 -0.09 -8.90
N GLY A 221 8.63 -0.69 -9.04
CA GLY A 221 9.53 -1.02 -7.95
C GLY A 221 10.00 0.22 -7.18
N VAL A 222 10.32 1.30 -7.88
CA VAL A 222 10.63 2.59 -7.23
C VAL A 222 9.45 3.06 -6.36
N LEU A 223 8.22 3.00 -6.87
CA LEU A 223 7.01 3.37 -6.12
C LEU A 223 6.79 2.47 -4.90
N GLY A 224 7.07 1.18 -4.99
CA GLY A 224 7.00 0.24 -3.87
C GLY A 224 8.23 0.23 -2.97
N ALA A 225 9.17 1.17 -3.16
CA ALA A 225 10.42 1.29 -2.40
C ALA A 225 11.32 0.03 -2.46
N LEU A 226 11.45 -0.55 -3.65
CA LEU A 226 12.34 -1.68 -3.90
C LEU A 226 13.81 -1.23 -3.82
N PHE A 227 14.66 -2.05 -3.16
CA PHE A 227 16.12 -1.85 -3.19
C PHE A 227 16.68 -1.89 -4.63
N PRO A 228 17.58 -0.98 -5.03
CA PRO A 228 18.22 0.08 -4.22
C PRO A 228 17.48 1.42 -4.20
N PHE A 229 16.33 1.55 -4.85
CA PHE A 229 15.58 2.82 -5.01
C PHE A 229 14.61 3.13 -3.85
N HIS A 230 14.84 2.57 -2.66
CA HIS A 230 13.97 2.69 -1.49
C HIS A 230 14.22 3.93 -0.63
N THR A 231 15.32 4.65 -0.83
CA THR A 231 15.82 5.65 0.15
C THR A 231 14.93 6.86 0.35
N TRP A 232 14.01 7.12 -0.56
CA TRP A 232 13.01 8.18 -0.43
C TRP A 232 11.92 7.85 0.60
N SER A 233 11.61 6.56 0.77
CA SER A 233 10.51 6.10 1.62
C SER A 233 10.74 6.39 3.10
N PRO A 234 11.88 6.05 3.74
CA PRO A 234 12.13 6.39 5.13
C PRO A 234 12.09 7.90 5.42
N ASP A 235 12.71 8.72 4.57
CA ASP A 235 12.71 10.17 4.73
C ASP A 235 11.31 10.76 4.54
N GLY A 236 10.58 10.29 3.51
CA GLY A 236 9.22 10.69 3.23
C GLY A 236 8.26 10.41 4.40
N HIS A 237 8.28 9.16 4.92
CA HIS A 237 7.42 8.76 6.05
C HIS A 237 7.77 9.47 7.35
N ALA A 238 9.07 9.65 7.64
CA ALA A 238 9.50 10.32 8.85
C ALA A 238 9.05 11.78 8.90
N SER A 239 9.01 12.43 7.74
CA SER A 239 8.65 13.85 7.64
C SER A 239 7.14 14.08 7.45
N ALA A 240 6.40 13.16 6.84
CA ALA A 240 4.98 13.30 6.52
C ALA A 240 4.09 13.44 7.77
N PRO A 241 2.95 14.16 7.68
CA PRO A 241 1.90 14.13 8.69
C PRO A 241 1.38 12.70 8.90
N THR A 242 0.82 12.41 10.08
CA THR A 242 0.40 11.06 10.48
C THR A 242 -0.50 10.38 9.46
N ALA A 243 -1.63 10.98 9.10
CA ALA A 243 -2.57 10.36 8.15
C ALA A 243 -2.00 10.25 6.73
N VAL A 244 -1.10 11.17 6.35
CA VAL A 244 -0.39 11.08 5.07
C VAL A 244 0.55 9.88 5.08
N SER A 245 1.28 9.63 6.18
CA SER A 245 2.11 8.43 6.34
C SER A 245 1.26 7.16 6.32
N MET A 246 0.06 7.18 6.95
CA MET A 246 -0.89 6.05 6.91
C MET A 246 -1.31 5.71 5.48
N LEU A 247 -1.74 6.70 4.70
CA LEU A 247 -2.18 6.50 3.32
C LEU A 247 -1.01 6.17 2.39
N HIS A 248 0.13 6.80 2.58
CA HIS A 248 1.34 6.57 1.79
C HIS A 248 1.86 5.13 1.97
N ALA A 249 2.19 4.74 3.19
CA ALA A 249 2.68 3.39 3.46
C ALA A 249 1.57 2.34 3.32
N GLY A 250 0.36 2.67 3.74
CA GLY A 250 -0.76 1.76 3.74
C GLY A 250 -1.29 1.42 2.35
N VAL A 251 -1.29 2.38 1.43
CA VAL A 251 -1.91 2.21 0.09
C VAL A 251 -0.96 2.57 -1.05
N LEU A 252 -0.33 3.75 -1.04
CA LEU A 252 0.41 4.24 -2.21
C LEU A 252 1.55 3.30 -2.61
N MET A 253 2.32 2.78 -1.66
CA MET A 253 3.38 1.80 -1.95
C MET A 253 2.83 0.50 -2.56
N LYS A 254 1.55 0.16 -2.35
CA LYS A 254 0.91 -1.05 -2.92
C LYS A 254 0.58 -0.89 -4.40
N LEU A 255 0.46 0.35 -4.88
CA LEU A 255 0.37 0.61 -6.33
C LEU A 255 1.58 0.01 -7.07
N GLY A 256 2.77 0.03 -6.43
CA GLY A 256 3.98 -0.60 -6.96
C GLY A 256 3.85 -2.11 -7.11
N GLY A 257 3.47 -2.82 -6.03
CA GLY A 257 3.28 -4.28 -6.04
C GLY A 257 2.16 -4.70 -6.99
N TYR A 258 1.04 -4.00 -6.96
CA TYR A 258 -0.08 -4.21 -7.88
C TYR A 258 0.33 -4.02 -9.34
N GLY A 259 1.04 -2.92 -9.65
CA GLY A 259 1.48 -2.60 -11.01
C GLY A 259 2.52 -3.58 -11.53
N CYS A 260 3.47 -4.05 -10.70
CA CYS A 260 4.40 -5.11 -11.10
C CYS A 260 3.66 -6.39 -11.48
N PHE A 261 2.68 -6.79 -10.70
CA PHE A 261 1.93 -8.03 -10.96
C PHE A 261 0.97 -7.88 -12.14
N ARG A 262 0.18 -6.78 -12.18
CA ARG A 262 -0.87 -6.53 -13.18
C ARG A 262 -0.35 -6.05 -14.53
N VAL A 263 0.78 -5.35 -14.57
CA VAL A 263 1.30 -4.75 -15.80
C VAL A 263 2.61 -5.41 -16.22
N ALA A 264 3.65 -5.33 -15.38
CA ALA A 264 4.96 -5.81 -15.79
C ALA A 264 4.97 -7.31 -16.10
N MET A 265 4.50 -8.14 -15.17
CA MET A 265 4.54 -9.59 -15.33
C MET A 265 3.43 -10.11 -16.27
N TYR A 266 2.23 -9.53 -16.17
CA TYR A 266 1.08 -10.00 -16.92
C TYR A 266 1.17 -9.67 -18.43
N LEU A 267 1.73 -8.51 -18.80
CA LEU A 267 1.84 -8.08 -20.20
C LEU A 267 3.16 -8.50 -20.87
N LEU A 268 4.17 -8.90 -20.09
CA LEU A 268 5.50 -9.25 -20.59
C LEU A 268 5.93 -10.60 -20.02
N PRO A 269 5.14 -11.67 -20.25
CA PRO A 269 5.29 -12.95 -19.55
C PRO A 269 6.61 -13.66 -19.85
N ASP A 270 7.10 -13.65 -21.10
CA ASP A 270 8.35 -14.30 -21.47
C ASP A 270 9.55 -13.67 -20.76
N ALA A 271 9.62 -12.32 -20.77
CA ALA A 271 10.69 -11.61 -20.07
C ALA A 271 10.56 -11.74 -18.55
N ALA A 272 9.34 -11.82 -18.02
CA ALA A 272 9.10 -12.06 -16.60
C ALA A 272 9.67 -13.40 -16.17
N GLN A 273 9.46 -14.47 -16.94
CA GLN A 273 10.02 -15.80 -16.68
C GLN A 273 11.57 -15.79 -16.78
N GLU A 274 12.10 -15.18 -17.84
CA GLU A 274 13.53 -15.21 -18.12
C GLU A 274 14.37 -14.35 -17.15
N LEU A 275 13.87 -13.15 -16.79
CA LEU A 275 14.63 -12.18 -16.01
C LEU A 275 14.25 -12.15 -14.52
N SER A 276 13.26 -12.95 -14.09
CA SER A 276 12.79 -12.97 -12.69
C SER A 276 13.90 -13.19 -11.67
N TRP A 277 14.88 -14.02 -11.97
CA TRP A 277 15.98 -14.34 -11.06
C TRP A 277 16.77 -13.10 -10.59
N ILE A 278 16.95 -12.10 -11.48
CA ILE A 278 17.63 -10.84 -11.15
C ILE A 278 16.82 -10.09 -10.10
N PHE A 279 15.50 -9.97 -10.35
CA PHE A 279 14.61 -9.25 -9.46
C PHE A 279 14.34 -10.01 -8.15
N ILE A 280 14.34 -11.35 -8.17
CA ILE A 280 14.27 -12.18 -6.95
C ILE A 280 15.46 -11.89 -6.03
N VAL A 281 16.67 -11.76 -6.57
CA VAL A 281 17.85 -11.39 -5.78
C VAL A 281 17.68 -9.99 -5.19
N LEU A 282 17.28 -9.00 -5.99
CA LEU A 282 17.07 -7.63 -5.52
C LEU A 282 15.98 -7.54 -4.44
N THR A 283 14.87 -8.27 -4.62
CA THR A 283 13.79 -8.30 -3.63
C THR A 283 14.20 -9.02 -2.35
N THR A 284 14.96 -10.10 -2.44
CA THR A 284 15.52 -10.80 -1.27
C THR A 284 16.44 -9.87 -0.48
N VAL A 285 17.30 -9.11 -1.17
CA VAL A 285 18.12 -8.06 -0.54
C VAL A 285 17.23 -7.01 0.13
N SER A 286 16.18 -6.55 -0.55
CA SER A 286 15.24 -5.54 0.00
C SER A 286 14.60 -6.03 1.30
N VAL A 287 14.16 -7.29 1.34
CA VAL A 287 13.53 -7.92 2.52
C VAL A 287 14.50 -7.93 3.71
N VAL A 288 15.70 -8.49 3.52
CA VAL A 288 16.68 -8.65 4.60
C VAL A 288 17.27 -7.30 5.02
N TYR A 289 17.69 -6.49 4.04
CA TYR A 289 18.26 -5.16 4.30
C TYR A 289 17.26 -4.24 5.03
N GLY A 290 16.01 -4.20 4.59
CA GLY A 290 14.97 -3.38 5.24
C GLY A 290 14.77 -3.76 6.71
N ALA A 291 14.75 -5.05 7.03
CA ALA A 291 14.63 -5.56 8.39
C ALA A 291 15.86 -5.17 9.25
N PHE A 292 17.08 -5.37 8.75
CA PHE A 292 18.31 -4.95 9.47
C PHE A 292 18.39 -3.44 9.64
N ALA A 293 18.01 -2.67 8.62
CA ALA A 293 17.99 -1.22 8.71
C ALA A 293 17.02 -0.73 9.78
N ALA A 294 15.84 -1.37 9.95
CA ALA A 294 14.91 -1.08 11.03
C ALA A 294 15.51 -1.37 12.43
N CYS A 295 16.35 -2.41 12.55
CA CYS A 295 17.02 -2.74 13.81
C CYS A 295 17.93 -1.63 14.33
N VAL A 296 18.61 -0.89 13.47
CA VAL A 296 19.59 0.12 13.88
C VAL A 296 18.98 1.50 14.11
N GLN A 297 17.72 1.70 13.71
CA GLN A 297 17.04 2.99 13.92
C GLN A 297 16.65 3.22 15.37
N THR A 298 16.58 4.50 15.73
CA THR A 298 16.12 4.97 17.07
C THR A 298 14.86 5.83 16.98
N ASP A 299 14.51 6.37 15.82
CA ASP A 299 13.28 7.11 15.59
C ASP A 299 12.16 6.13 15.17
N LEU A 300 11.01 6.18 15.86
CA LEU A 300 9.87 5.30 15.65
C LEU A 300 9.35 5.32 14.22
N LYS A 301 9.32 6.49 13.57
CA LYS A 301 8.88 6.60 12.17
C LYS A 301 9.87 5.96 11.20
N TYR A 302 11.18 6.12 11.43
CA TYR A 302 12.20 5.46 10.61
C TYR A 302 12.19 3.95 10.79
N ILE A 303 11.99 3.44 12.02
CA ILE A 303 11.85 2.00 12.28
C ILE A 303 10.70 1.42 11.45
N ASN A 304 9.52 2.05 11.52
CA ASN A 304 8.36 1.59 10.78
C ASN A 304 8.53 1.75 9.26
N ALA A 305 9.19 2.79 8.80
CA ALA A 305 9.44 3.01 7.38
C ALA A 305 10.39 1.98 6.78
N TYR A 306 11.48 1.61 7.46
CA TYR A 306 12.37 0.53 7.01
C TYR A 306 11.70 -0.85 7.12
N SER A 307 10.85 -1.08 8.13
CA SER A 307 9.96 -2.24 8.18
C SER A 307 9.10 -2.32 6.91
N SER A 308 8.56 -1.18 6.45
CA SER A 308 7.77 -1.12 5.22
C SER A 308 8.59 -1.46 3.97
N VAL A 309 9.87 -1.09 3.90
CA VAL A 309 10.78 -1.51 2.81
C VAL A 309 10.92 -3.03 2.78
N SER A 310 11.09 -3.66 3.95
CA SER A 310 11.17 -5.12 4.07
C SER A 310 9.89 -5.81 3.59
N HIS A 311 8.73 -5.42 4.12
CA HIS A 311 7.45 -6.05 3.78
C HIS A 311 6.99 -5.78 2.33
N CYS A 312 7.27 -4.60 1.76
CA CYS A 312 7.04 -4.36 0.34
C CYS A 312 8.01 -5.17 -0.53
N GLY A 313 9.26 -5.32 -0.12
CA GLY A 313 10.20 -6.25 -0.74
C GLY A 313 9.67 -7.67 -0.78
N LEU A 314 9.00 -8.12 0.30
CA LEU A 314 8.37 -9.44 0.37
C LEU A 314 7.19 -9.58 -0.60
N VAL A 315 6.41 -8.51 -0.86
CA VAL A 315 5.36 -8.51 -1.88
C VAL A 315 5.95 -8.76 -3.27
N PHE A 316 6.99 -8.01 -3.65
CA PHE A 316 7.66 -8.19 -4.94
C PHE A 316 8.31 -9.58 -5.06
N PHE A 317 8.95 -10.06 -3.99
CA PHE A 317 9.50 -11.41 -3.91
C PHE A 317 8.41 -12.45 -4.20
N ALA A 318 7.24 -12.32 -3.57
CA ALA A 318 6.17 -13.28 -3.68
C ALA A 318 5.54 -13.35 -5.09
N VAL A 319 5.33 -12.21 -5.76
CA VAL A 319 4.79 -12.21 -7.13
C VAL A 319 5.77 -12.85 -8.12
N LEU A 320 7.09 -12.67 -7.92
CA LEU A 320 8.13 -13.26 -8.75
C LEU A 320 8.29 -14.78 -8.57
N MET A 321 7.68 -15.38 -7.55
CA MET A 321 7.64 -16.84 -7.39
C MET A 321 6.76 -17.54 -8.43
N MET A 322 5.93 -16.81 -9.16
CA MET A 322 5.09 -17.28 -10.28
C MET A 322 4.26 -18.52 -9.96
N ASN A 323 3.72 -18.60 -8.76
CA ASN A 323 2.74 -19.60 -8.40
C ASN A 323 1.56 -18.99 -7.64
N THR A 324 0.39 -19.63 -7.74
CA THR A 324 -0.86 -19.09 -7.18
C THR A 324 -0.81 -18.89 -5.67
N ALA A 325 -0.11 -19.76 -4.94
CA ALA A 325 -0.02 -19.63 -3.48
C ALA A 325 0.78 -18.38 -3.08
N ALA A 326 2.00 -18.21 -3.62
CA ALA A 326 2.84 -17.05 -3.35
C ALA A 326 2.18 -15.75 -3.85
N GLY A 327 1.57 -15.76 -5.03
CA GLY A 327 0.84 -14.60 -5.56
C GLY A 327 -0.36 -14.20 -4.71
N THR A 328 -1.14 -15.17 -4.21
CA THR A 328 -2.21 -14.90 -3.24
C THR A 328 -1.65 -14.32 -1.95
N GLY A 329 -0.56 -14.88 -1.45
CA GLY A 329 0.17 -14.36 -0.30
C GLY A 329 0.67 -12.94 -0.50
N ALA A 330 1.13 -12.58 -1.71
CA ALA A 330 1.55 -11.21 -2.04
C ALA A 330 0.41 -10.20 -1.88
N VAL A 331 -0.79 -10.52 -2.36
CA VAL A 331 -1.95 -9.64 -2.22
C VAL A 331 -2.41 -9.58 -0.76
N LEU A 332 -2.43 -10.70 -0.05
CA LEU A 332 -2.69 -10.72 1.38
C LEU A 332 -1.68 -9.88 2.17
N GLN A 333 -0.41 -9.89 1.75
CA GLN A 333 0.64 -9.06 2.36
C GLN A 333 0.43 -7.57 2.06
N MET A 334 -0.02 -7.21 0.86
CA MET A 334 -0.39 -5.82 0.57
C MET A 334 -1.50 -5.33 1.50
N LEU A 335 -2.53 -6.13 1.74
CA LEU A 335 -3.62 -5.83 2.68
C LEU A 335 -3.13 -5.75 4.12
N SER A 336 -2.49 -6.81 4.60
CA SER A 336 -2.02 -6.94 5.98
C SER A 336 -1.04 -5.84 6.35
N HIS A 337 0.01 -5.65 5.53
CA HIS A 337 0.99 -4.60 5.74
C HIS A 337 0.35 -3.20 5.65
N GLY A 338 -0.63 -3.00 4.75
CA GLY A 338 -1.35 -1.74 4.65
C GLY A 338 -2.06 -1.36 5.94
N LEU A 339 -2.85 -2.27 6.50
CA LEU A 339 -3.59 -2.06 7.76
C LEU A 339 -2.64 -1.89 8.95
N MET A 340 -1.66 -2.77 9.08
CA MET A 340 -0.70 -2.77 10.17
C MET A 340 0.15 -1.50 10.20
N THR A 341 0.67 -1.07 9.04
CA THR A 341 1.49 0.13 8.93
C THR A 341 0.69 1.39 9.21
N ALA A 342 -0.58 1.44 8.75
CA ALA A 342 -1.49 2.53 9.09
C ALA A 342 -1.71 2.61 10.61
N LEU A 343 -1.92 1.47 11.27
CA LEU A 343 -2.03 1.40 12.73
C LEU A 343 -0.77 1.90 13.42
N PHE A 344 0.41 1.46 13.00
CA PHE A 344 1.67 1.94 13.58
C PHE A 344 1.85 3.45 13.43
N PHE A 345 1.62 3.99 12.23
CA PHE A 345 1.77 5.43 12.04
C PHE A 345 0.74 6.24 12.84
N ALA A 346 -0.50 5.76 12.97
CA ALA A 346 -1.49 6.38 13.85
C ALA A 346 -0.98 6.43 15.30
N LEU A 347 -0.53 5.30 15.85
CA LEU A 347 -0.02 5.21 17.22
C LEU A 347 1.26 6.03 17.45
N ILE A 348 2.19 6.03 16.50
CA ILE A 348 3.40 6.87 16.55
C ILE A 348 3.03 8.36 16.52
N GLY A 349 2.01 8.72 15.72
CA GLY A 349 1.47 10.08 15.70
C GLY A 349 0.90 10.50 17.04
N MET A 350 0.17 9.60 17.71
CA MET A 350 -0.37 9.84 19.06
C MET A 350 0.75 10.01 20.12
N ILE A 351 1.78 9.15 20.08
CA ILE A 351 2.95 9.27 20.94
C ILE A 351 3.61 10.64 20.72
N TYR A 352 3.93 10.96 19.47
CA TYR A 352 4.61 12.22 19.13
C TYR A 352 3.80 13.46 19.47
N GLY A 353 2.49 13.44 19.24
CA GLY A 353 1.60 14.56 19.57
C GLY A 353 1.56 14.91 21.07
N ARG A 354 1.90 13.95 21.93
CA ARG A 354 1.91 14.13 23.41
C ARG A 354 3.30 14.32 23.98
N THR A 355 4.27 13.51 23.51
CA THR A 355 5.63 13.49 24.06
C THR A 355 6.59 14.43 23.33
N HIS A 356 6.21 14.92 22.14
CA HIS A 356 7.05 15.71 21.23
C HIS A 356 8.38 15.05 20.87
N THR A 357 8.52 13.74 21.14
CA THR A 357 9.70 12.94 20.76
C THR A 357 9.29 11.64 20.09
N ARG A 358 10.14 11.15 19.18
CA ARG A 358 10.01 9.84 18.54
C ARG A 358 11.23 8.95 18.81
N ASP A 359 12.19 9.48 19.57
CA ASP A 359 13.41 8.75 19.93
C ASP A 359 13.08 7.73 21.04
N ILE A 360 13.23 6.44 20.72
CA ILE A 360 12.98 5.34 21.67
C ILE A 360 13.86 5.41 22.91
N ARG A 361 14.96 6.13 22.87
CA ARG A 361 15.87 6.32 24.03
C ARG A 361 15.33 7.29 25.06
N GLN A 362 14.41 8.18 24.66
CA GLN A 362 13.76 9.19 25.49
C GLN A 362 12.36 8.77 25.96
N LEU A 363 11.91 7.58 25.56
CA LEU A 363 10.59 7.03 25.88
C LEU A 363 10.73 5.83 26.80
N GLY A 364 9.83 5.70 27.77
CA GLY A 364 9.75 4.55 28.68
C GLY A 364 8.49 4.57 29.52
N GLY A 365 8.01 3.41 29.97
CA GLY A 365 6.89 3.28 30.90
C GLY A 365 5.52 3.74 30.36
N LEU A 366 5.35 3.89 29.04
CA LEU A 366 4.11 4.42 28.45
C LEU A 366 2.88 3.54 28.73
N MET A 367 3.06 2.25 29.02
CA MET A 367 1.96 1.34 29.40
C MET A 367 1.20 1.84 30.64
N LYS A 368 1.88 2.49 31.59
CA LYS A 368 1.27 3.00 32.82
C LYS A 368 0.49 4.31 32.59
N VAL A 369 0.90 5.09 31.62
CA VAL A 369 0.36 6.44 31.36
C VAL A 369 -0.71 6.42 30.29
N MET A 370 -0.49 5.65 29.22
CA MET A 370 -1.34 5.57 28.04
C MET A 370 -1.67 4.11 27.70
N PRO A 371 -2.45 3.40 28.55
CA PRO A 371 -2.69 1.97 28.40
C PRO A 371 -3.41 1.58 27.09
N PHE A 372 -4.37 2.38 26.63
CA PHE A 372 -5.06 2.12 25.35
C PHE A 372 -4.09 2.16 24.18
N LEU A 373 -3.29 3.23 24.09
CA LEU A 373 -2.28 3.38 23.06
C LEU A 373 -1.25 2.23 23.11
N ALA A 374 -0.81 1.87 24.31
CA ALA A 374 0.17 0.82 24.52
C ALA A 374 -0.35 -0.56 24.06
N VAL A 375 -1.59 -0.91 24.40
CA VAL A 375 -2.22 -2.15 23.92
C VAL A 375 -2.33 -2.15 22.39
N GLY A 376 -2.76 -1.03 21.79
CA GLY A 376 -2.78 -0.88 20.32
C GLY A 376 -1.39 -1.09 19.70
N TYR A 377 -0.34 -0.54 20.32
CA TYR A 377 1.04 -0.69 19.85
C TYR A 377 1.55 -2.13 19.94
N VAL A 378 1.21 -2.84 21.01
CA VAL A 378 1.51 -4.28 21.14
C VAL A 378 0.80 -5.08 20.05
N ILE A 379 -0.49 -4.83 19.78
CA ILE A 379 -1.23 -5.52 18.72
C ILE A 379 -0.61 -5.25 17.35
N ALA A 380 -0.26 -4.01 17.05
CA ALA A 380 0.44 -3.65 15.82
C ALA A 380 1.78 -4.38 15.69
N GLY A 381 2.54 -4.46 16.79
CA GLY A 381 3.80 -5.20 16.86
C GLY A 381 3.62 -6.69 16.60
N LEU A 382 2.66 -7.31 17.24
CA LEU A 382 2.36 -8.75 17.06
C LEU A 382 1.86 -9.06 15.65
N ALA A 383 1.11 -8.14 15.02
CA ALA A 383 0.71 -8.26 13.62
C ALA A 383 1.91 -8.19 12.67
N ASN A 384 2.88 -7.32 12.96
CA ASN A 384 4.12 -7.19 12.20
C ASN A 384 5.04 -8.43 12.35
N LEU A 385 4.99 -9.06 13.50
CA LEU A 385 5.71 -10.32 13.77
C LEU A 385 5.11 -11.53 13.06
N GLY A 386 3.96 -11.39 12.41
CA GLY A 386 3.26 -12.52 11.85
C GLY A 386 2.74 -13.50 12.92
N LEU A 387 2.19 -12.99 14.04
CA LEU A 387 1.65 -13.85 15.08
C LEU A 387 0.33 -14.49 14.63
N PRO A 388 0.12 -15.82 14.83
CA PRO A 388 -1.16 -16.48 14.52
C PRO A 388 -2.38 -15.78 15.14
N GLY A 389 -3.45 -15.64 14.36
CA GLY A 389 -4.65 -14.88 14.73
C GLY A 389 -4.66 -13.42 14.26
N LEU A 390 -3.56 -12.93 13.69
CA LEU A 390 -3.45 -11.60 13.07
C LEU A 390 -3.10 -11.73 11.58
N SER A 391 -3.40 -10.67 10.83
CA SER A 391 -3.30 -10.68 9.36
C SER A 391 -1.91 -10.98 8.81
N GLY A 392 -0.84 -10.57 9.50
CA GLY A 392 0.55 -10.79 9.10
C GLY A 392 0.90 -12.27 8.95
N PHE A 393 0.46 -13.09 9.90
CA PHE A 393 0.71 -14.54 9.86
C PHE A 393 0.14 -15.18 8.59
N VAL A 394 -1.11 -14.87 8.28
CA VAL A 394 -1.79 -15.45 7.11
C VAL A 394 -1.05 -15.11 5.82
N ALA A 395 -0.64 -13.86 5.68
CA ALA A 395 0.06 -13.38 4.50
C ALA A 395 1.45 -14.02 4.36
N GLU A 396 2.29 -13.93 5.39
CA GLU A 396 3.67 -14.42 5.36
C GLU A 396 3.75 -15.94 5.21
N MET A 397 2.92 -16.69 5.95
CA MET A 397 2.85 -18.15 5.82
C MET A 397 2.43 -18.58 4.42
N THR A 398 1.49 -17.86 3.79
CA THR A 398 1.05 -18.16 2.43
C THR A 398 2.17 -17.87 1.42
N ILE A 399 2.91 -16.76 1.60
CA ILE A 399 4.08 -16.42 0.76
C ILE A 399 5.17 -17.48 0.87
N PHE A 400 5.64 -17.75 2.08
CA PHE A 400 6.80 -18.65 2.26
C PHE A 400 6.45 -20.09 1.90
N ASN A 401 5.24 -20.56 2.19
CA ASN A 401 4.76 -21.86 1.73
C ASN A 401 4.75 -21.92 0.20
N GLY A 402 4.14 -20.92 -0.47
CA GLY A 402 4.13 -20.85 -1.93
C GLY A 402 5.52 -20.78 -2.54
N ALA A 403 6.42 -19.93 -2.00
CA ALA A 403 7.77 -19.79 -2.49
C ALA A 403 8.59 -21.09 -2.34
N PHE A 404 8.38 -21.83 -1.25
CA PHE A 404 9.07 -23.09 -1.00
C PHE A 404 8.56 -24.26 -1.85
N MET A 405 7.35 -24.15 -2.42
CA MET A 405 6.78 -25.15 -3.36
C MET A 405 7.57 -25.21 -4.69
N ASN A 406 8.29 -24.16 -5.06
CA ASN A 406 9.17 -24.19 -6.22
C ASN A 406 10.30 -25.22 -5.99
N ALA A 407 10.45 -26.15 -6.95
CA ALA A 407 11.27 -27.36 -6.73
C ALA A 407 12.79 -27.12 -6.83
N ASP A 408 13.20 -26.03 -7.50
CA ASP A 408 14.60 -25.74 -7.77
C ASP A 408 15.35 -25.15 -6.57
N THR A 409 16.65 -25.39 -6.54
CA THR A 409 17.53 -25.00 -5.42
C THR A 409 17.61 -23.47 -5.25
N PHE A 410 17.57 -22.70 -6.35
CA PHE A 410 17.68 -21.23 -6.28
C PHE A 410 16.51 -20.65 -5.50
N HIS A 411 15.25 -20.98 -5.86
CA HIS A 411 14.05 -20.46 -5.17
C HIS A 411 14.01 -20.89 -3.70
N ARG A 412 14.42 -22.11 -3.39
CA ARG A 412 14.49 -22.58 -1.99
C ARG A 412 15.50 -21.81 -1.17
N VAL A 413 16.71 -21.56 -1.71
CA VAL A 413 17.77 -20.82 -1.02
C VAL A 413 17.33 -19.39 -0.75
N VAL A 414 16.83 -18.67 -1.77
CA VAL A 414 16.37 -17.28 -1.58
C VAL A 414 15.18 -17.20 -0.63
N THR A 415 14.29 -18.21 -0.61
CA THR A 415 13.18 -18.29 0.35
C THR A 415 13.69 -18.44 1.77
N VAL A 416 14.67 -19.32 2.03
CA VAL A 416 15.27 -19.47 3.37
C VAL A 416 15.95 -18.17 3.80
N ILE A 417 16.65 -17.48 2.90
CA ILE A 417 17.26 -16.17 3.19
C ILE A 417 16.16 -15.15 3.54
N ALA A 418 15.09 -15.06 2.74
CA ALA A 418 13.98 -14.14 3.01
C ALA A 418 13.29 -14.44 4.34
N CYS A 419 13.12 -15.72 4.72
CA CYS A 419 12.55 -16.12 6.00
C CYS A 419 13.34 -15.60 7.22
N THR A 420 14.64 -15.32 7.09
CA THR A 420 15.43 -14.75 8.20
C THR A 420 14.91 -13.39 8.64
N SER A 421 14.21 -12.66 7.75
CA SER A 421 13.59 -11.38 8.08
C SER A 421 12.56 -11.48 9.22
N ILE A 422 11.87 -12.61 9.39
CA ILE A 422 10.92 -12.83 10.48
C ILE A 422 11.62 -12.69 11.84
N VAL A 423 12.77 -13.33 11.98
CA VAL A 423 13.56 -13.26 13.23
C VAL A 423 14.04 -11.85 13.50
N ILE A 424 14.53 -11.17 12.44
CA ILE A 424 15.02 -9.80 12.55
C ILE A 424 13.88 -8.85 12.91
N THR A 425 12.69 -9.06 12.35
CA THR A 425 11.46 -8.33 12.68
C THR A 425 11.10 -8.51 14.15
N ALA A 426 11.18 -9.73 14.66
CA ALA A 426 10.97 -10.01 16.09
C ALA A 426 11.93 -9.19 16.97
N VAL A 427 13.21 -9.14 16.60
CA VAL A 427 14.23 -8.41 17.36
C VAL A 427 13.89 -6.92 17.46
N TYR A 428 13.62 -6.22 16.36
CA TYR A 428 13.38 -4.77 16.44
C TYR A 428 12.03 -4.43 17.04
N ILE A 429 10.97 -5.20 16.78
CA ILE A 429 9.64 -4.96 17.36
C ILE A 429 9.66 -5.17 18.88
N LEU A 430 10.16 -6.32 19.35
CA LEU A 430 10.19 -6.60 20.78
C LEU A 430 11.12 -5.62 21.53
N ARG A 431 12.22 -5.22 20.91
CA ARG A 431 13.09 -4.17 21.45
C ARG A 431 12.35 -2.85 21.64
N VAL A 432 11.59 -2.40 20.61
CA VAL A 432 10.85 -1.15 20.67
C VAL A 432 9.75 -1.24 21.71
N VAL A 433 8.91 -2.29 21.66
CA VAL A 433 7.84 -2.53 22.63
C VAL A 433 8.39 -2.56 24.06
N GLY A 434 9.47 -3.32 24.29
CA GLY A 434 10.11 -3.41 25.59
C GLY A 434 10.60 -2.04 26.11
N LYS A 435 11.18 -1.25 25.21
CA LYS A 435 11.83 0.02 25.59
C LYS A 435 10.84 1.17 25.82
N ILE A 436 9.81 1.29 24.98
CA ILE A 436 8.89 2.45 25.07
C ILE A 436 7.71 2.19 26.03
N LEU A 437 7.23 0.94 26.13
CA LEU A 437 6.02 0.63 26.91
C LEU A 437 6.31 0.21 28.32
N TYR A 438 7.41 -0.51 28.55
CA TYR A 438 7.78 -1.06 29.86
C TYR A 438 8.87 -0.21 30.54
N GLY A 439 9.19 -0.54 31.80
CA GLY A 439 10.19 0.12 32.59
C GLY A 439 9.69 1.38 33.32
N THR A 440 10.63 2.26 33.66
CA THR A 440 10.37 3.54 34.35
C THR A 440 10.08 4.63 33.33
N CYS A 441 9.21 5.55 33.71
CA CYS A 441 9.01 6.79 32.95
C CYS A 441 9.94 7.85 33.57
N ASP A 442 11.10 8.03 32.93
CA ASP A 442 12.16 8.90 33.48
C ASP A 442 11.85 10.40 33.34
N ASN A 443 10.96 10.77 32.41
CA ASN A 443 10.53 12.14 32.24
C ASN A 443 9.26 12.41 33.07
N PRO A 444 9.32 13.27 34.13
CA PRO A 444 8.16 13.57 34.96
C PRO A 444 6.99 14.21 34.20
N GLU A 445 7.24 14.90 33.09
CA GLU A 445 6.19 15.49 32.27
C GLU A 445 5.38 14.41 31.55
N HIS A 446 5.99 13.30 31.19
CA HIS A 446 5.28 12.18 30.54
C HIS A 446 4.28 11.51 31.48
N LEU A 447 4.46 11.60 32.82
CA LEU A 447 3.51 11.06 33.79
C LEU A 447 2.14 11.76 33.81
N LYS A 448 2.06 12.97 33.26
CA LYS A 448 0.85 13.80 33.22
C LYS A 448 0.09 13.71 31.90
N LEU A 449 0.59 12.92 30.92
CA LEU A 449 0.00 12.81 29.59
C LEU A 449 -1.34 12.08 29.65
N SER A 450 -2.28 12.52 28.81
CA SER A 450 -3.56 11.85 28.63
C SER A 450 -3.46 10.71 27.62
N ASP A 451 -4.24 9.65 27.80
CA ASP A 451 -4.38 8.58 26.83
C ASP A 451 -5.15 9.05 25.57
N ALA A 452 -5.39 8.14 24.64
CA ALA A 452 -6.03 8.40 23.35
C ALA A 452 -7.39 9.08 23.48
N THR A 453 -7.65 10.05 22.63
CA THR A 453 -8.94 10.75 22.47
C THR A 453 -9.94 9.87 21.70
N TRP A 454 -11.22 10.26 21.65
CA TRP A 454 -12.26 9.44 21.01
C TRP A 454 -12.01 9.20 19.51
N ASP A 455 -11.54 10.24 18.80
CA ASP A 455 -11.19 10.22 17.38
C ASP A 455 -10.03 9.25 17.11
N GLU A 456 -8.99 9.32 17.92
CA GLU A 456 -7.85 8.43 17.89
C GLU A 456 -8.24 6.97 18.18
N ARG A 457 -9.08 6.76 19.22
CA ARG A 457 -9.60 5.42 19.57
C ARG A 457 -10.38 4.81 18.44
N LEU A 458 -11.24 5.58 17.77
CA LEU A 458 -12.01 5.09 16.63
C LEU A 458 -11.09 4.61 15.50
N SER A 459 -10.08 5.41 15.12
CA SER A 459 -9.11 5.03 14.10
C SER A 459 -8.38 3.73 14.46
N VAL A 460 -7.86 3.63 15.70
CA VAL A 460 -7.13 2.45 16.18
C VAL A 460 -8.03 1.21 16.21
N VAL A 461 -9.24 1.32 16.77
CA VAL A 461 -10.16 0.18 16.88
C VAL A 461 -10.57 -0.34 15.50
N CYS A 462 -10.88 0.54 14.55
CA CYS A 462 -11.21 0.13 13.18
C CYS A 462 -10.05 -0.66 12.54
N LEU A 463 -8.81 -0.21 12.67
CA LEU A 463 -7.64 -0.89 12.11
C LEU A 463 -7.36 -2.21 12.83
N VAL A 464 -7.46 -2.25 14.15
CA VAL A 464 -7.29 -3.49 14.94
C VAL A 464 -8.34 -4.53 14.57
N VAL A 465 -9.62 -4.12 14.45
CA VAL A 465 -10.70 -5.03 14.04
C VAL A 465 -10.46 -5.57 12.63
N ALA A 466 -10.00 -4.74 11.70
CA ALA A 466 -9.67 -5.19 10.34
C ALA A 466 -8.49 -6.18 10.34
N ILE A 467 -7.43 -5.92 11.10
CA ILE A 467 -6.26 -6.81 11.24
C ILE A 467 -6.67 -8.16 11.87
N ALA A 468 -7.42 -8.13 12.95
CA ALA A 468 -7.90 -9.33 13.63
C ALA A 468 -8.91 -10.11 12.78
N GLY A 469 -9.84 -9.41 12.13
CA GLY A 469 -10.83 -10.03 11.24
C GLY A 469 -10.18 -10.77 10.07
N MET A 470 -9.17 -10.18 9.46
CA MET A 470 -8.39 -10.85 8.40
C MET A 470 -7.54 -12.01 8.94
N GLY A 471 -7.04 -11.93 10.19
CA GLY A 471 -6.24 -12.98 10.80
C GLY A 471 -7.06 -14.17 11.30
N LEU A 472 -8.26 -13.92 11.86
CA LEU A 472 -9.14 -14.96 12.41
C LEU A 472 -10.03 -15.62 11.35
N ALA A 473 -10.41 -14.89 10.31
CA ALA A 473 -11.27 -15.37 9.24
C ALA A 473 -10.67 -15.06 7.85
N PRO A 474 -9.50 -15.64 7.48
CA PRO A 474 -8.78 -15.27 6.26
C PRO A 474 -9.44 -15.78 4.96
N LEU A 475 -10.28 -16.80 5.05
CA LEU A 475 -10.76 -17.53 3.87
C LEU A 475 -11.54 -16.65 2.90
N TRP A 476 -12.44 -15.79 3.40
CA TRP A 476 -13.25 -14.94 2.52
C TRP A 476 -12.39 -13.97 1.66
N VAL A 477 -11.29 -13.44 2.24
CA VAL A 477 -10.33 -12.59 1.49
C VAL A 477 -9.50 -13.44 0.54
N SER A 478 -8.98 -14.58 1.02
CA SER A 478 -8.15 -15.47 0.23
C SER A 478 -8.90 -16.01 -0.99
N ASP A 479 -10.15 -16.46 -0.80
CA ASP A 479 -10.98 -16.99 -1.89
C ASP A 479 -11.37 -15.90 -2.90
N MET A 480 -11.63 -14.67 -2.41
CA MET A 480 -11.88 -13.52 -3.29
C MET A 480 -10.71 -13.22 -4.22
N ILE A 481 -9.48 -13.37 -3.75
CA ILE A 481 -8.24 -13.00 -4.46
C ILE A 481 -7.74 -14.15 -5.35
N ARG A 482 -7.84 -15.40 -4.87
CA ARG A 482 -7.18 -16.57 -5.44
C ARG A 482 -7.51 -16.80 -6.91
N GLY A 483 -8.77 -16.60 -7.31
CA GLY A 483 -9.20 -16.76 -8.69
C GLY A 483 -8.47 -15.82 -9.65
N SER A 484 -8.43 -14.52 -9.30
CA SER A 484 -7.76 -13.50 -10.10
C SER A 484 -6.23 -13.70 -10.16
N VAL A 485 -5.63 -14.12 -9.06
CA VAL A 485 -4.20 -14.47 -9.04
C VAL A 485 -3.91 -15.69 -9.93
N ALA A 486 -4.75 -16.72 -9.85
CA ALA A 486 -4.58 -17.93 -10.66
C ALA A 486 -4.65 -17.63 -12.16
N GLU A 487 -5.56 -16.75 -12.60
CA GLU A 487 -5.66 -16.31 -14.00
C GLU A 487 -4.39 -15.58 -14.46
N ILE A 488 -3.87 -14.65 -13.68
CA ILE A 488 -2.63 -13.94 -14.00
C ILE A 488 -1.45 -14.92 -14.10
N ILE A 489 -1.31 -15.82 -13.13
CA ILE A 489 -0.22 -16.80 -13.11
C ILE A 489 -0.34 -17.78 -14.28
N ALA A 490 -1.55 -18.24 -14.59
CA ALA A 490 -1.77 -19.12 -15.75
C ALA A 490 -1.34 -18.43 -17.05
N HIS A 491 -1.65 -17.15 -17.22
CA HIS A 491 -1.22 -16.38 -18.39
C HIS A 491 0.31 -16.16 -18.43
N ILE A 492 0.95 -15.92 -17.29
CA ILE A 492 2.41 -15.77 -17.24
C ILE A 492 3.12 -17.08 -17.63
N LEU A 493 2.55 -18.23 -17.31
CA LEU A 493 3.17 -19.53 -17.54
C LEU A 493 2.76 -20.19 -18.87
N SER A 494 1.80 -19.62 -19.61
CA SER A 494 1.37 -20.11 -20.92
C SER A 494 2.37 -19.75 -22.00
#